data_b356dd34335cf431b852726eb59a5ac2
#
_entry.id   b356dd34335cf431b852726eb59a5ac2
#
_cell.length_a   1.000
_cell.length_b   1.000
_cell.length_c   1.000
_cell.angle_alpha   90.00
_cell.angle_beta   90.00
_cell.angle_gamma   90.00
#
_symmetry.space_group_name_H-M   'P 1'
#
loop_
_entity.id
_entity.type
_entity.pdbx_description
1 polymer ?
#
loop_
_entity_poly.entity_id
_entity_poly.type
_entity_poly.pdbx_seq_one_letter_code
_entity_poly.pdbx_strand_id
1 'polypeptide(L)'
;MVSIFFIWQKFFKESRELKIEYPIIVNLIIDGFRYQTATQASTVKDFLDEKGLVISSKDLINPEPERDIGPHITIFVTSNKKLSIKVDGETKEVNTIRRTIEKILKDEGIKLNPFDKIEPDLEVLARADSKIIITRIEKKNVVEKEEIEFETIIKTDDKVKWKQQKIKQEGEAGLKEVEYEIVYKNGELVSKTKLLTKIIKKAQPKIIVEGRKIEIVSIQKGLASWYAFKGGMYCASVKYPRGTWLRVTSKDNGKQVIVLVNDYGPDPGTGKVIDLDKVAFAQLMSPGAGVISVKIEEIESD
;
A
#
# COMPACT_ATOMS: atom_id res chain seq x y z
N MET A 1 28.52 -108.16 -33.93
CA MET A 1 27.33 -107.68 -33.17
C MET A 1 27.82 -106.77 -31.99
N VAL A 2 28.76 -105.86 -32.25
CA VAL A 2 29.33 -104.98 -31.18
C VAL A 2 29.23 -103.44 -31.58
N SER A 3 28.92 -103.13 -32.81
CA SER A 3 28.99 -101.72 -33.28
C SER A 3 27.68 -100.88 -33.14
N ILE A 4 26.50 -101.47 -32.84
CA ILE A 4 25.25 -100.77 -32.69
C ILE A 4 25.01 -100.19 -31.28
N PHE A 5 25.60 -100.79 -30.30
CA PHE A 5 25.43 -100.40 -28.87
C PHE A 5 26.16 -99.11 -28.49
N PHE A 6 27.23 -98.79 -29.20
CA PHE A 6 28.01 -97.53 -28.90
C PHE A 6 27.38 -96.27 -29.60
N ILE A 7 26.55 -96.38 -30.63
CA ILE A 7 25.90 -95.26 -31.30
C ILE A 7 24.70 -94.80 -30.43
N TRP A 8 24.04 -95.73 -29.72
CA TRP A 8 22.87 -95.35 -28.89
C TRP A 8 23.25 -94.65 -27.60
N GLN A 9 24.40 -94.91 -27.03
CA GLN A 9 24.87 -94.22 -25.85
C GLN A 9 25.36 -92.81 -26.14
N LYS A 10 25.70 -92.44 -27.42
CA LYS A 10 26.13 -91.08 -27.77
C LYS A 10 24.97 -90.22 -28.08
N PHE A 11 23.82 -90.75 -28.45
CA PHE A 11 22.60 -89.95 -28.71
C PHE A 11 21.77 -89.67 -27.45
N PHE A 12 21.94 -90.42 -26.37
CA PHE A 12 21.25 -90.15 -25.11
C PHE A 12 22.01 -89.28 -24.15
N LYS A 13 23.18 -88.78 -24.50
CA LYS A 13 24.02 -87.94 -23.63
C LYS A 13 23.93 -86.46 -23.88
N GLU A 14 23.06 -86.07 -24.79
CA GLU A 14 22.76 -84.65 -25.07
C GLU A 14 21.24 -84.37 -25.08
N SER A 15 20.50 -84.94 -24.13
CA SER A 15 19.25 -84.31 -23.73
C SER A 15 19.60 -83.08 -22.90
N ARG A 16 19.87 -81.94 -23.55
CA ARG A 16 19.74 -80.65 -22.86
C ARG A 16 18.33 -80.63 -22.32
N GLU A 17 18.18 -80.81 -21.03
CA GLU A 17 16.96 -80.42 -20.35
C GLU A 17 16.73 -78.96 -20.68
N LEU A 18 15.77 -78.66 -21.56
CA LEU A 18 15.26 -77.33 -21.75
C LEU A 18 14.59 -76.95 -20.41
N LYS A 19 15.35 -76.31 -19.54
CA LYS A 19 14.82 -75.73 -18.33
C LYS A 19 13.96 -74.53 -18.77
N ILE A 20 12.67 -74.76 -18.93
CA ILE A 20 11.73 -73.66 -19.20
C ILE A 20 11.61 -72.89 -17.91
N GLU A 21 12.37 -71.82 -17.79
CA GLU A 21 12.25 -70.87 -16.70
C GLU A 21 11.08 -69.91 -17.02
N TYR A 22 9.95 -70.11 -16.33
CA TYR A 22 8.82 -69.21 -16.43
C TYR A 22 9.18 -67.86 -15.81
N PRO A 23 8.88 -66.74 -16.48
CA PRO A 23 9.19 -65.41 -15.90
C PRO A 23 8.39 -65.20 -14.61
N ILE A 24 9.04 -64.67 -13.61
CA ILE A 24 8.46 -64.31 -12.29
C ILE A 24 7.71 -62.97 -12.48
N ILE A 25 6.50 -62.89 -11.99
CA ILE A 25 5.74 -61.62 -11.95
C ILE A 25 6.17 -60.84 -10.69
N VAL A 26 6.64 -59.64 -10.91
CA VAL A 26 7.09 -58.67 -9.88
C VAL A 26 6.14 -57.49 -9.81
N ASN A 27 5.74 -57.10 -8.61
CA ASN A 27 5.09 -55.86 -8.34
C ASN A 27 6.17 -54.80 -7.99
N LEU A 28 6.32 -53.79 -8.87
CA LEU A 28 7.29 -52.71 -8.65
C LEU A 28 6.55 -51.46 -8.25
N ILE A 29 6.96 -50.81 -7.16
CA ILE A 29 6.40 -49.56 -6.68
C ILE A 29 7.53 -48.53 -6.65
N ILE A 30 7.51 -47.57 -7.59
CA ILE A 30 8.48 -46.47 -7.68
C ILE A 30 7.80 -45.18 -7.25
N ASP A 31 8.29 -44.57 -6.19
CA ASP A 31 7.74 -43.31 -5.63
C ASP A 31 6.21 -43.39 -5.40
N GLY A 32 5.69 -44.61 -5.18
CA GLY A 32 4.27 -44.91 -4.95
C GLY A 32 3.45 -45.19 -6.21
N PHE A 33 4.04 -45.10 -7.40
CA PHE A 33 3.42 -45.60 -8.62
C PHE A 33 3.62 -47.10 -8.74
N ARG A 34 2.55 -47.83 -9.07
CA ARG A 34 2.53 -49.25 -9.12
C ARG A 34 2.67 -49.77 -10.57
N TYR A 35 3.58 -50.70 -10.76
CA TYR A 35 3.82 -51.39 -12.00
C TYR A 35 3.82 -52.90 -11.75
N GLN A 36 3.37 -53.67 -12.71
CA GLN A 36 3.49 -55.12 -12.70
C GLN A 36 4.24 -55.55 -13.96
N THR A 37 5.28 -56.35 -13.81
CA THR A 37 6.13 -56.74 -14.94
C THR A 37 6.71 -58.12 -14.66
N ALA A 38 7.07 -58.84 -15.74
CA ALA A 38 7.72 -60.12 -15.68
C ALA A 38 9.25 -59.96 -15.78
N THR A 39 9.98 -60.88 -15.12
CA THR A 39 11.44 -60.92 -15.13
C THR A 39 11.97 -62.34 -15.04
N GLN A 40 13.20 -62.53 -15.51
CA GLN A 40 14.02 -63.72 -15.26
C GLN A 40 15.23 -63.44 -14.36
N ALA A 41 15.30 -62.22 -13.84
CA ALA A 41 16.36 -61.80 -12.94
C ALA A 41 16.35 -62.63 -11.64
N SER A 42 17.52 -62.92 -11.10
CA SER A 42 17.66 -63.72 -9.89
C SER A 42 17.59 -62.86 -8.63
N THR A 43 18.07 -61.62 -8.68
CA THR A 43 18.11 -60.70 -7.55
C THR A 43 17.33 -59.41 -7.85
N VAL A 44 16.97 -58.67 -6.81
CA VAL A 44 16.34 -57.34 -6.92
C VAL A 44 17.22 -56.41 -7.72
N LYS A 45 18.53 -56.43 -7.54
CA LYS A 45 19.50 -55.63 -8.28
C LYS A 45 19.44 -55.93 -9.78
N ASP A 46 19.59 -57.25 -10.14
CA ASP A 46 19.57 -57.65 -11.55
C ASP A 46 18.24 -57.27 -12.21
N PHE A 47 17.10 -57.33 -11.50
CA PHE A 47 15.82 -56.90 -11.97
C PHE A 47 15.78 -55.39 -12.26
N LEU A 48 16.27 -54.56 -11.35
CA LEU A 48 16.29 -53.11 -11.51
C LEU A 48 17.19 -52.72 -12.68
N ASP A 49 18.34 -53.40 -12.82
CA ASP A 49 19.24 -53.24 -14.00
C ASP A 49 18.60 -53.68 -15.32
N GLU A 50 17.90 -54.85 -15.32
CA GLU A 50 17.11 -55.33 -16.49
C GLU A 50 16.09 -54.31 -16.94
N LYS A 51 15.43 -53.60 -16.01
CA LYS A 51 14.44 -52.57 -16.31
C LYS A 51 15.05 -51.21 -16.66
N GLY A 52 16.36 -51.11 -16.67
CA GLY A 52 17.08 -49.85 -16.99
C GLY A 52 16.89 -48.76 -15.93
N LEU A 53 16.60 -49.12 -14.68
CA LEU A 53 16.42 -48.19 -13.59
C LEU A 53 17.78 -47.80 -13.00
N VAL A 54 18.12 -46.54 -13.16
CA VAL A 54 19.35 -45.97 -12.56
C VAL A 54 19.08 -45.68 -11.09
N ILE A 55 19.66 -46.49 -10.22
CA ILE A 55 19.49 -46.40 -8.78
C ILE A 55 20.71 -45.72 -8.15
N SER A 56 20.44 -44.68 -7.38
CA SER A 56 21.45 -43.97 -6.58
C SER A 56 21.70 -44.70 -5.25
N SER A 57 22.92 -44.60 -4.73
CA SER A 57 23.26 -45.11 -3.40
C SER A 57 22.46 -44.45 -2.24
N LYS A 58 21.78 -43.36 -2.54
CA LYS A 58 20.90 -42.63 -1.60
C LYS A 58 19.42 -43.00 -1.72
N ASP A 59 19.08 -43.84 -2.72
CA ASP A 59 17.71 -44.32 -2.87
C ASP A 59 17.40 -45.37 -1.85
N LEU A 60 16.14 -45.45 -1.45
CA LEU A 60 15.68 -46.51 -0.55
C LEU A 60 15.04 -47.63 -1.35
N ILE A 61 15.61 -48.82 -1.27
CA ILE A 61 15.11 -50.05 -1.93
C ILE A 61 14.69 -51.04 -0.88
N ASN A 62 13.52 -51.61 -1.04
CA ASN A 62 13.02 -52.65 -0.15
C ASN A 62 12.22 -53.69 -0.98
N PRO A 63 12.60 -55.01 -0.95
CA PRO A 63 13.75 -55.60 -0.23
C PRO A 63 15.10 -55.05 -0.74
N GLU A 64 16.15 -55.35 0.03
CA GLU A 64 17.54 -54.98 -0.32
C GLU A 64 17.95 -55.55 -1.69
N PRO A 65 18.87 -54.86 -2.42
CA PRO A 65 19.27 -55.21 -3.78
C PRO A 65 19.77 -56.64 -3.97
N GLU A 66 20.42 -57.24 -2.96
CA GLU A 66 20.99 -58.60 -2.98
C GLU A 66 19.94 -59.69 -2.71
N ARG A 67 18.70 -59.33 -2.41
CA ARG A 67 17.61 -60.26 -2.15
C ARG A 67 17.19 -61.01 -3.41
N ASP A 68 17.03 -62.34 -3.29
CA ASP A 68 16.51 -63.19 -4.35
C ASP A 68 15.04 -62.86 -4.66
N ILE A 69 14.70 -62.88 -5.96
CA ILE A 69 13.35 -62.68 -6.45
C ILE A 69 12.56 -63.99 -6.38
N GLY A 70 11.49 -63.95 -5.60
CA GLY A 70 10.51 -65.05 -5.51
C GLY A 70 9.15 -64.67 -6.15
N PRO A 71 8.25 -65.66 -6.31
CA PRO A 71 6.90 -65.40 -6.84
C PRO A 71 6.17 -64.31 -6.02
N HIS A 72 5.49 -63.40 -6.70
CA HIS A 72 4.67 -62.31 -6.13
C HIS A 72 5.46 -61.32 -5.27
N ILE A 73 6.78 -61.20 -5.43
CA ILE A 73 7.58 -60.22 -4.72
C ILE A 73 7.08 -58.78 -5.05
N THR A 74 7.09 -57.95 -4.05
CA THR A 74 6.85 -56.51 -4.21
C THR A 74 8.13 -55.75 -3.90
N ILE A 75 8.63 -55.01 -4.86
CA ILE A 75 9.83 -54.17 -4.75
C ILE A 75 9.41 -52.72 -4.66
N PHE A 76 9.86 -52.04 -3.60
CA PHE A 76 9.66 -50.60 -3.39
C PHE A 76 10.96 -49.89 -3.69
N VAL A 77 10.87 -48.88 -4.55
CA VAL A 77 11.95 -47.92 -4.84
C VAL A 77 11.47 -46.55 -4.45
N THR A 78 12.19 -45.90 -3.53
CA THR A 78 11.93 -44.51 -3.17
C THR A 78 13.14 -43.68 -3.55
N SER A 79 12.99 -42.84 -4.54
CA SER A 79 14.08 -42.04 -5.08
C SER A 79 14.50 -40.92 -4.11
N ASN A 80 15.79 -40.77 -3.93
CA ASN A 80 16.34 -39.60 -3.26
C ASN A 80 16.29 -38.40 -4.22
N LYS A 81 15.62 -37.35 -3.83
CA LYS A 81 15.39 -36.17 -4.66
C LYS A 81 16.19 -35.00 -4.12
N LYS A 82 16.92 -34.33 -5.01
CA LYS A 82 17.51 -33.03 -4.71
C LYS A 82 16.48 -31.95 -5.08
N LEU A 83 16.23 -31.00 -4.15
CA LEU A 83 15.33 -29.90 -4.36
C LEU A 83 15.83 -28.66 -3.60
N SER A 84 15.24 -27.51 -3.86
CA SER A 84 15.58 -26.26 -3.20
C SER A 84 14.41 -25.72 -2.40
N ILE A 85 14.70 -25.15 -1.22
CA ILE A 85 13.72 -24.46 -0.36
C ILE A 85 14.20 -23.03 -0.19
N LYS A 86 13.36 -22.07 -0.62
CA LYS A 86 13.58 -20.64 -0.41
C LYS A 86 12.67 -20.17 0.71
N VAL A 87 13.26 -19.70 1.80
CA VAL A 87 12.55 -19.19 2.99
C VAL A 87 13.43 -18.16 3.71
N ASP A 88 12.82 -17.14 4.29
CA ASP A 88 13.49 -16.12 5.12
C ASP A 88 14.69 -15.43 4.41
N GLY A 89 14.57 -15.27 3.09
CA GLY A 89 15.62 -14.66 2.25
C GLY A 89 16.72 -15.62 1.77
N GLU A 90 16.78 -16.84 2.33
CA GLU A 90 17.79 -17.83 2.01
C GLU A 90 17.25 -18.95 1.10
N THR A 91 18.17 -19.59 0.36
CA THR A 91 17.86 -20.78 -0.43
C THR A 91 18.72 -21.92 0.04
N LYS A 92 18.09 -23.00 0.49
CA LYS A 92 18.74 -24.22 0.96
C LYS A 92 18.49 -25.35 -0.03
N GLU A 93 19.56 -26.10 -0.39
CA GLU A 93 19.43 -27.35 -1.14
C GLU A 93 19.23 -28.52 -0.17
N VAL A 94 18.27 -29.36 -0.47
CA VAL A 94 17.89 -30.50 0.37
C VAL A 94 17.86 -31.78 -0.45
N ASN A 95 18.38 -32.86 0.11
CA ASN A 95 18.25 -34.22 -0.42
C ASN A 95 17.26 -34.98 0.44
N THR A 96 16.23 -35.55 -0.16
CA THR A 96 15.15 -36.20 0.58
C THR A 96 14.51 -37.37 -0.17
N ILE A 97 14.07 -38.36 0.58
CA ILE A 97 13.21 -39.45 0.11
C ILE A 97 11.72 -39.15 0.38
N ARG A 98 11.39 -38.01 1.01
CA ARG A 98 10.01 -37.69 1.34
C ARG A 98 9.19 -37.39 0.09
N ARG A 99 7.92 -37.78 0.15
CA ARG A 99 7.02 -37.67 -0.99
C ARG A 99 6.27 -36.34 -1.03
N THR A 100 5.92 -35.77 0.11
CA THR A 100 5.13 -34.54 0.20
C THR A 100 5.98 -33.40 0.72
N ILE A 101 5.65 -32.18 0.30
CA ILE A 101 6.32 -30.97 0.75
C ILE A 101 6.18 -30.77 2.25
N GLU A 102 5.00 -31.07 2.82
CA GLU A 102 4.77 -31.02 4.26
C GLU A 102 5.82 -31.80 5.07
N LYS A 103 6.06 -33.07 4.66
CA LYS A 103 7.03 -33.92 5.35
C LYS A 103 8.46 -33.42 5.20
N ILE A 104 8.79 -32.85 4.03
CA ILE A 104 10.09 -32.25 3.79
C ILE A 104 10.32 -31.07 4.73
N LEU A 105 9.37 -30.12 4.80
CA LEU A 105 9.48 -28.97 5.68
C LEU A 105 9.58 -29.37 7.15
N LYS A 106 8.83 -30.39 7.55
CA LYS A 106 8.90 -30.93 8.92
C LYS A 106 10.29 -31.47 9.25
N ASP A 107 10.88 -32.28 8.35
CA ASP A 107 12.21 -32.85 8.54
C ASP A 107 13.30 -31.74 8.58
N GLU A 108 13.13 -30.68 7.79
CA GLU A 108 14.02 -29.52 7.77
C GLU A 108 13.77 -28.54 8.94
N GLY A 109 12.80 -28.81 9.80
CA GLY A 109 12.46 -27.96 10.96
C GLY A 109 11.79 -26.63 10.59
N ILE A 110 11.30 -26.49 9.36
CA ILE A 110 10.66 -25.27 8.88
C ILE A 110 9.19 -25.26 9.31
N LYS A 111 8.86 -24.33 10.22
CA LYS A 111 7.48 -24.11 10.67
C LYS A 111 6.81 -23.02 9.83
N LEU A 112 5.55 -23.23 9.49
CA LEU A 112 4.72 -22.26 8.80
C LEU A 112 3.83 -21.53 9.81
N ASN A 113 3.68 -20.22 9.61
CA ASN A 113 2.69 -19.40 10.30
C ASN A 113 1.33 -19.48 9.59
N PRO A 114 0.21 -19.15 10.27
CA PRO A 114 -1.13 -19.30 9.68
C PRO A 114 -1.37 -18.53 8.38
N PHE A 115 -0.62 -17.46 8.12
CA PHE A 115 -0.77 -16.60 6.94
C PHE A 115 0.31 -16.82 5.89
N ASP A 116 1.33 -17.65 6.18
CA ASP A 116 2.41 -17.92 5.24
C ASP A 116 1.85 -18.53 3.94
N LYS A 117 2.43 -18.14 2.82
CA LYS A 117 2.13 -18.73 1.52
C LYS A 117 3.25 -19.67 1.12
N ILE A 118 2.86 -20.80 0.56
CA ILE A 118 3.81 -21.79 0.07
C ILE A 118 3.48 -22.16 -1.37
N GLU A 119 4.50 -22.35 -2.16
CA GLU A 119 4.44 -22.81 -3.53
C GLU A 119 5.53 -23.85 -3.77
N PRO A 120 5.17 -25.08 -4.25
CA PRO A 120 3.82 -25.65 -4.40
C PRO A 120 3.15 -25.94 -3.05
N ASP A 121 1.85 -26.31 -3.05
CA ASP A 121 1.10 -26.63 -1.85
C ASP A 121 1.68 -27.82 -1.07
N LEU A 122 1.40 -27.89 0.23
CA LEU A 122 1.95 -28.88 1.17
C LEU A 122 1.72 -30.33 0.75
N GLU A 123 0.56 -30.63 0.14
CA GLU A 123 0.17 -31.97 -0.25
C GLU A 123 0.76 -32.41 -1.59
N VAL A 124 1.37 -31.47 -2.33
CA VAL A 124 1.97 -31.77 -3.64
C VAL A 124 3.14 -32.74 -3.47
N LEU A 125 3.24 -33.70 -4.39
CA LEU A 125 4.34 -34.65 -4.42
C LEU A 125 5.62 -33.95 -4.90
N ALA A 126 6.65 -34.01 -4.07
CA ALA A 126 7.95 -33.48 -4.41
C ALA A 126 8.60 -34.29 -5.55
N ARG A 127 9.16 -33.58 -6.51
CA ARG A 127 9.96 -34.14 -7.61
C ARG A 127 11.39 -33.66 -7.51
N ALA A 128 12.28 -34.34 -8.21
CA ALA A 128 13.63 -33.84 -8.38
C ALA A 128 13.60 -32.41 -8.94
N ASP A 129 14.52 -31.56 -8.52
CA ASP A 129 14.67 -30.14 -8.89
C ASP A 129 13.45 -29.24 -8.55
N SER A 130 12.51 -29.74 -7.74
CA SER A 130 11.40 -28.91 -7.24
C SER A 130 11.94 -27.71 -6.47
N LYS A 131 11.31 -26.56 -6.70
CA LYS A 131 11.58 -25.33 -5.95
C LYS A 131 10.42 -25.06 -5.02
N ILE A 132 10.68 -25.11 -3.73
CA ILE A 132 9.69 -24.79 -2.70
C ILE A 132 9.96 -23.35 -2.27
N ILE A 133 8.95 -22.48 -2.37
CA ILE A 133 9.06 -21.07 -2.01
C ILE A 133 8.09 -20.81 -0.87
N ILE A 134 8.61 -20.33 0.25
CA ILE A 134 7.82 -19.91 1.39
C ILE A 134 7.89 -18.39 1.48
N THR A 135 6.73 -17.75 1.43
CA THR A 135 6.57 -16.32 1.62
C THR A 135 6.01 -16.09 3.02
N ARG A 136 6.79 -15.48 3.89
CA ARG A 136 6.35 -15.12 5.23
C ARG A 136 5.35 -14.00 5.18
N ILE A 137 4.20 -14.19 5.82
CA ILE A 137 3.16 -13.17 5.98
C ILE A 137 2.88 -12.99 7.46
N GLU A 138 3.12 -11.78 7.94
CA GLU A 138 2.80 -11.40 9.32
C GLU A 138 1.73 -10.31 9.31
N LYS A 139 0.69 -10.50 10.12
CA LYS A 139 -0.37 -9.51 10.34
C LYS A 139 -0.37 -9.08 11.79
N LYS A 140 -0.40 -7.78 12.01
CA LYS A 140 -0.44 -7.16 13.35
C LYS A 140 -1.51 -6.09 13.40
N ASN A 141 -2.27 -6.05 14.49
CA ASN A 141 -3.13 -4.93 14.81
C ASN A 141 -2.36 -3.99 15.75
N VAL A 142 -2.31 -2.71 15.38
CA VAL A 142 -1.64 -1.67 16.14
C VAL A 142 -2.62 -0.51 16.36
N VAL A 143 -2.67 -0.01 17.58
CA VAL A 143 -3.46 1.19 17.93
C VAL A 143 -2.52 2.38 18.03
N GLU A 144 -2.76 3.39 17.21
CA GLU A 144 -2.02 4.66 17.20
C GLU A 144 -2.92 5.79 17.71
N LYS A 145 -2.33 6.73 18.44
CA LYS A 145 -3.00 7.96 18.84
C LYS A 145 -2.68 9.06 17.85
N GLU A 146 -3.71 9.66 17.28
CA GLU A 146 -3.60 10.73 16.32
C GLU A 146 -4.33 11.97 16.83
N GLU A 147 -3.77 13.14 16.55
CA GLU A 147 -4.43 14.41 16.83
C GLU A 147 -5.53 14.69 15.82
N ILE A 148 -6.57 15.38 16.28
CA ILE A 148 -7.63 15.95 15.45
C ILE A 148 -7.41 17.45 15.44
N GLU A 149 -7.07 18.01 14.30
CA GLU A 149 -6.91 19.45 14.15
C GLU A 149 -8.21 20.18 14.46
N PHE A 150 -8.09 21.37 15.03
CA PHE A 150 -9.24 22.25 15.26
C PHE A 150 -9.46 23.20 14.08
N GLU A 151 -10.71 23.58 13.88
CA GLU A 151 -11.12 24.57 12.90
C GLU A 151 -11.03 25.98 13.48
N THR A 152 -10.75 26.99 12.63
CA THR A 152 -10.87 28.41 12.98
C THR A 152 -12.17 28.97 12.43
N ILE A 153 -13.04 29.43 13.33
CA ILE A 153 -14.34 30.04 13.03
C ILE A 153 -14.22 31.55 13.20
N ILE A 154 -14.47 32.30 12.13
CA ILE A 154 -14.53 33.77 12.19
C ILE A 154 -15.99 34.18 12.35
N LYS A 155 -16.28 34.94 13.39
CA LYS A 155 -17.60 35.55 13.66
C LYS A 155 -17.46 37.05 13.62
N THR A 156 -18.50 37.74 13.22
CA THR A 156 -18.51 39.21 13.24
C THR A 156 -19.31 39.74 14.44
N ASP A 157 -18.87 40.90 14.98
CA ASP A 157 -19.55 41.54 16.10
C ASP A 157 -19.58 43.07 15.91
N ASP A 158 -20.81 43.65 15.94
CA ASP A 158 -21.04 45.08 15.77
C ASP A 158 -20.64 45.92 17.00
N LYS A 159 -20.21 45.27 18.11
CA LYS A 159 -19.71 45.93 19.29
C LYS A 159 -18.18 46.07 19.32
N VAL A 160 -17.48 45.31 18.49
CA VAL A 160 -16.03 45.37 18.32
C VAL A 160 -15.69 46.35 17.23
N LYS A 161 -14.70 47.24 17.46
CA LYS A 161 -14.29 48.21 16.44
C LYS A 161 -13.91 47.55 15.11
N TRP A 162 -14.22 48.22 14.03
CA TRP A 162 -13.95 47.76 12.67
C TRP A 162 -12.46 47.40 12.48
N LYS A 163 -12.19 46.27 11.86
CA LYS A 163 -10.85 45.66 11.70
C LYS A 163 -10.16 45.16 12.98
N GLN A 164 -10.69 45.42 14.13
CA GLN A 164 -10.15 44.78 15.34
C GLN A 164 -10.60 43.32 15.39
N GLN A 165 -9.68 42.43 15.79
CA GLN A 165 -9.96 41.04 16.03
C GLN A 165 -9.77 40.71 17.51
N LYS A 166 -10.69 39.91 18.05
CA LYS A 166 -10.57 39.38 19.41
C LYS A 166 -10.69 37.85 19.37
N ILE A 167 -9.78 37.18 20.02
CA ILE A 167 -9.92 35.73 20.22
C ILE A 167 -10.96 35.54 21.32
N LYS A 168 -12.10 34.97 20.98
CA LYS A 168 -13.17 34.65 21.91
C LYS A 168 -12.96 33.28 22.55
N GLN A 169 -12.37 32.36 21.82
CA GLN A 169 -12.07 31.00 22.25
C GLN A 169 -10.80 30.51 21.55
N GLU A 170 -9.85 30.02 22.32
CA GLU A 170 -8.69 29.35 21.73
C GLU A 170 -9.08 27.96 21.20
N GLY A 171 -8.41 27.55 20.13
CA GLY A 171 -8.55 26.21 19.57
C GLY A 171 -7.79 25.20 20.42
N GLU A 172 -8.34 24.01 20.55
CA GLU A 172 -7.69 22.91 21.22
C GLU A 172 -7.78 21.67 20.34
N ALA A 173 -6.65 21.02 20.08
CA ALA A 173 -6.62 19.79 19.31
C ALA A 173 -7.37 18.67 20.05
N GLY A 174 -8.10 17.88 19.28
CA GLY A 174 -8.70 16.64 19.75
C GLY A 174 -7.72 15.48 19.71
N LEU A 175 -8.18 14.33 20.16
CA LEU A 175 -7.42 13.07 20.14
C LEU A 175 -8.30 11.94 19.70
N LYS A 176 -7.80 11.11 18.80
CA LYS A 176 -8.44 9.86 18.36
C LYS A 176 -7.47 8.69 18.49
N GLU A 177 -8.00 7.52 18.75
CA GLU A 177 -7.31 6.25 18.58
C GLU A 177 -7.72 5.64 17.24
N VAL A 178 -6.73 5.21 16.48
CA VAL A 178 -6.93 4.55 15.20
C VAL A 178 -6.29 3.18 15.25
N GLU A 179 -7.09 2.14 15.02
CA GLU A 179 -6.62 0.77 14.90
C GLU A 179 -6.27 0.50 13.44
N TYR A 180 -5.06 -0.01 13.22
CA TYR A 180 -4.54 -0.40 11.91
C TYR A 180 -4.23 -1.88 11.86
N GLU A 181 -4.63 -2.58 10.79
CA GLU A 181 -4.01 -3.83 10.38
C GLU A 181 -2.75 -3.53 9.57
N ILE A 182 -1.63 -4.04 10.03
CA ILE A 182 -0.33 -3.91 9.36
C ILE A 182 0.06 -5.29 8.84
N VAL A 183 0.36 -5.38 7.55
CA VAL A 183 0.77 -6.63 6.91
C VAL A 183 2.21 -6.51 6.42
N TYR A 184 3.03 -7.46 6.84
CA TYR A 184 4.41 -7.62 6.37
C TYR A 184 4.51 -8.84 5.46
N LYS A 185 5.34 -8.74 4.43
CA LYS A 185 5.72 -9.85 3.53
C LYS A 185 7.24 -9.97 3.54
N ASN A 186 7.75 -11.13 3.97
CA ASN A 186 9.19 -11.37 4.14
C ASN A 186 9.90 -10.27 4.96
N GLY A 187 9.22 -9.73 5.99
CA GLY A 187 9.74 -8.66 6.84
C GLY A 187 9.52 -7.24 6.32
N GLU A 188 9.10 -7.06 5.07
CA GLU A 188 8.82 -5.75 4.48
C GLU A 188 7.35 -5.36 4.66
N LEU A 189 7.10 -4.10 5.01
CA LEU A 189 5.76 -3.54 5.11
C LEU A 189 5.10 -3.46 3.72
N VAL A 190 3.97 -4.15 3.54
CA VAL A 190 3.22 -4.13 2.29
C VAL A 190 1.87 -3.45 2.39
N SER A 191 1.30 -3.38 3.59
CA SER A 191 -0.01 -2.74 3.79
C SER A 191 -0.17 -2.22 5.22
N LYS A 192 -0.76 -1.02 5.34
CA LYS A 192 -1.28 -0.46 6.60
C LYS A 192 -2.72 -0.02 6.34
N THR A 193 -3.67 -0.78 6.83
CA THR A 193 -5.10 -0.57 6.58
C THR A 193 -5.80 -0.14 7.87
N LYS A 194 -6.50 0.97 7.80
CA LYS A 194 -7.30 1.48 8.91
C LYS A 194 -8.53 0.61 9.14
N LEU A 195 -8.68 0.08 10.33
CA LEU A 195 -9.82 -0.76 10.73
C LEU A 195 -10.89 0.04 11.47
N LEU A 196 -10.48 0.76 12.52
CA LEU A 196 -11.38 1.45 13.42
C LEU A 196 -10.83 2.81 13.83
N THR A 197 -11.72 3.76 14.08
CA THR A 197 -11.39 5.05 14.70
C THR A 197 -12.29 5.31 15.88
N LYS A 198 -11.69 5.64 17.01
CA LYS A 198 -12.39 6.02 18.23
C LYS A 198 -11.95 7.43 18.65
N ILE A 199 -12.90 8.35 18.75
CA ILE A 199 -12.62 9.70 19.25
C ILE A 199 -12.49 9.63 20.76
N ILE A 200 -11.33 10.02 21.29
CA ILE A 200 -11.05 10.09 22.73
C ILE A 200 -11.39 11.49 23.27
N LYS A 201 -10.98 12.54 22.52
CA LYS A 201 -11.26 13.94 22.83
C LYS A 201 -11.66 14.64 21.53
N LYS A 202 -12.78 15.35 21.53
CA LYS A 202 -13.18 16.19 20.40
C LYS A 202 -12.29 17.43 20.32
N ALA A 203 -11.95 17.88 19.11
CA ALA A 203 -11.31 19.16 18.91
C ALA A 203 -12.27 20.30 19.29
N GLN A 204 -11.70 21.35 19.88
CA GLN A 204 -12.41 22.59 20.19
C GLN A 204 -12.02 23.65 19.17
N PRO A 205 -12.96 24.28 18.45
CA PRO A 205 -12.62 25.26 17.44
C PRO A 205 -12.08 26.56 18.05
N LYS A 206 -11.16 27.18 17.34
CA LYS A 206 -10.74 28.56 17.61
C LYS A 206 -11.82 29.51 17.09
N ILE A 207 -12.27 30.45 17.93
CA ILE A 207 -13.26 31.46 17.54
C ILE A 207 -12.60 32.84 17.60
N ILE A 208 -12.48 33.44 16.42
CA ILE A 208 -12.02 34.83 16.24
C ILE A 208 -13.25 35.68 15.98
N VAL A 209 -13.35 36.80 16.68
CA VAL A 209 -14.41 37.79 16.45
C VAL A 209 -13.81 38.97 15.74
N GLU A 210 -14.33 39.28 14.55
CA GLU A 210 -13.96 40.47 13.76
C GLU A 210 -14.96 41.59 13.99
N GLY A 211 -14.43 42.78 14.27
CA GLY A 211 -15.23 43.94 14.55
C GLY A 211 -15.87 44.55 13.29
N ARG A 212 -17.12 44.96 13.45
CA ARG A 212 -17.88 45.74 12.42
C ARG A 212 -18.27 47.13 12.87
N LYS A 213 -18.05 47.51 14.12
CA LYS A 213 -18.42 48.81 14.66
C LYS A 213 -17.54 49.88 14.04
N ILE A 214 -18.15 50.68 13.12
CA ILE A 214 -17.51 51.85 12.53
C ILE A 214 -17.77 53.04 13.42
N GLU A 215 -16.70 53.58 13.99
CA GLU A 215 -16.74 54.85 14.73
C GLU A 215 -16.23 55.97 13.82
N ILE A 216 -16.96 57.11 13.78
CA ILE A 216 -16.66 58.21 12.89
C ILE A 216 -16.02 59.33 13.69
N VAL A 217 -14.79 59.67 13.30
CA VAL A 217 -13.99 60.75 13.92
C VAL A 217 -14.32 62.10 13.34
N SER A 218 -14.45 62.18 12.04
CA SER A 218 -14.74 63.46 11.37
C SER A 218 -15.63 63.24 10.12
N ILE A 219 -16.33 64.34 9.72
CA ILE A 219 -17.16 64.33 8.55
C ILE A 219 -16.79 65.50 7.66
N GLN A 220 -16.65 65.24 6.36
CA GLN A 220 -16.46 66.26 5.33
C GLN A 220 -17.47 66.05 4.18
N LYS A 221 -17.90 67.13 3.56
CA LYS A 221 -18.72 67.10 2.35
C LYS A 221 -17.99 67.88 1.25
N GLY A 222 -18.12 67.39 -0.01
CA GLY A 222 -17.50 68.08 -1.13
C GLY A 222 -17.62 67.27 -2.42
N LEU A 223 -16.77 67.58 -3.37
CA LEU A 223 -16.72 66.93 -4.66
C LEU A 223 -15.62 65.87 -4.68
N ALA A 224 -15.91 64.73 -5.26
CA ALA A 224 -14.95 63.69 -5.55
C ALA A 224 -14.75 63.53 -7.06
N SER A 225 -13.52 63.41 -7.48
CA SER A 225 -13.14 62.95 -8.83
C SER A 225 -12.48 61.55 -8.74
N TRP A 226 -11.94 61.12 -9.87
CA TRP A 226 -11.23 59.84 -9.89
C TRP A 226 -9.95 59.92 -10.70
N TYR A 227 -9.04 59.03 -10.38
CA TYR A 227 -7.79 58.81 -11.11
C TYR A 227 -7.61 57.29 -11.38
N ALA A 228 -6.80 56.96 -12.38
CA ALA A 228 -6.48 55.58 -12.70
C ALA A 228 -5.01 55.33 -12.34
N PHE A 229 -4.76 54.63 -11.22
CA PHE A 229 -3.41 54.31 -10.80
C PHE A 229 -3.29 52.83 -10.45
N LYS A 230 -3.32 52.44 -9.21
CA LYS A 230 -3.04 51.04 -8.80
C LYS A 230 -4.21 50.07 -8.97
N GLY A 231 -5.41 50.56 -9.11
CA GLY A 231 -6.65 49.77 -9.17
C GLY A 231 -6.99 49.12 -7.80
N GLY A 232 -7.98 49.72 -7.09
CA GLY A 232 -8.43 49.21 -5.82
C GLY A 232 -9.28 50.17 -5.00
N MET A 233 -9.49 49.82 -3.72
CA MET A 233 -10.25 50.66 -2.79
C MET A 233 -9.34 51.71 -2.13
N TYR A 234 -8.84 52.64 -2.96
CA TYR A 234 -7.90 53.67 -2.57
C TYR A 234 -8.41 55.07 -2.91
N CYS A 235 -7.79 56.05 -2.26
CA CYS A 235 -8.01 57.44 -2.58
C CYS A 235 -6.79 58.31 -2.30
N ALA A 236 -6.73 59.46 -2.94
CA ALA A 236 -5.83 60.55 -2.61
C ALA A 236 -6.58 61.63 -1.79
N SER A 237 -5.95 62.16 -0.77
CA SER A 237 -6.51 63.23 0.05
C SER A 237 -5.42 64.21 0.49
N VAL A 238 -5.76 65.49 0.50
CA VAL A 238 -4.91 66.55 1.07
C VAL A 238 -5.15 66.68 2.56
N LYS A 239 -6.36 66.40 3.03
CA LYS A 239 -6.80 66.58 4.41
C LYS A 239 -6.48 65.39 5.29
N TYR A 240 -6.71 64.17 4.79
CA TYR A 240 -6.55 62.97 5.54
C TYR A 240 -5.18 62.34 5.26
N PRO A 241 -4.40 61.99 6.30
CA PRO A 241 -3.10 61.39 6.11
C PRO A 241 -3.18 60.02 5.42
N ARG A 242 -2.07 59.58 4.77
CA ARG A 242 -1.96 58.22 4.24
C ARG A 242 -2.12 57.22 5.39
N GLY A 243 -2.84 56.13 5.15
CA GLY A 243 -3.21 55.10 6.13
C GLY A 243 -4.59 55.33 6.76
N THR A 244 -5.22 56.51 6.56
CA THR A 244 -6.57 56.78 7.06
C THR A 244 -7.61 56.02 6.27
N TRP A 245 -8.57 55.40 6.94
CA TRP A 245 -9.72 54.77 6.31
C TRP A 245 -10.90 55.76 6.24
N LEU A 246 -11.50 55.87 5.07
CA LEU A 246 -12.62 56.80 4.80
C LEU A 246 -13.83 56.02 4.27
N ARG A 247 -15.01 56.27 4.83
CA ARG A 247 -16.28 55.86 4.18
C ARG A 247 -16.77 57.04 3.32
N VAL A 248 -16.82 56.80 2.02
CA VAL A 248 -17.29 57.78 1.05
C VAL A 248 -18.69 57.38 0.59
N THR A 249 -19.65 58.30 0.73
CA THR A 249 -21.04 58.14 0.33
C THR A 249 -21.36 59.08 -0.78
N SER A 250 -21.81 58.60 -1.94
CA SER A 250 -22.39 59.45 -3.01
C SER A 250 -23.71 60.06 -2.54
N LYS A 251 -23.84 61.37 -2.66
CA LYS A 251 -25.10 62.05 -2.29
C LYS A 251 -26.19 61.88 -3.35
N ASP A 252 -25.82 61.47 -4.55
CA ASP A 252 -26.75 61.37 -5.68
C ASP A 252 -27.60 60.08 -5.61
N ASN A 253 -27.02 59.01 -5.07
CA ASN A 253 -27.66 57.69 -5.04
C ASN A 253 -27.51 56.92 -3.72
N GLY A 254 -26.80 57.47 -2.71
CA GLY A 254 -26.60 56.89 -1.40
C GLY A 254 -25.63 55.71 -1.35
N LYS A 255 -25.01 55.29 -2.46
CA LYS A 255 -24.02 54.23 -2.47
C LYS A 255 -22.79 54.62 -1.66
N GLN A 256 -22.17 53.61 -1.03
CA GLN A 256 -21.03 53.79 -0.14
C GLN A 256 -19.86 52.91 -0.54
N VAL A 257 -18.66 53.40 -0.31
CA VAL A 257 -17.42 52.63 -0.42
C VAL A 257 -16.49 53.00 0.73
N ILE A 258 -15.74 52.01 1.23
CA ILE A 258 -14.67 52.27 2.18
C ILE A 258 -13.35 52.20 1.42
N VAL A 259 -12.55 53.27 1.57
CA VAL A 259 -11.27 53.44 0.86
C VAL A 259 -10.15 53.77 1.83
N LEU A 260 -8.94 53.36 1.47
CA LEU A 260 -7.72 53.73 2.16
C LEU A 260 -7.05 54.91 1.48
N VAL A 261 -6.71 55.91 2.25
CA VAL A 261 -5.87 57.03 1.75
C VAL A 261 -4.46 56.50 1.49
N ASN A 262 -4.04 56.42 0.25
CA ASN A 262 -2.71 55.94 -0.12
C ASN A 262 -1.88 56.97 -0.92
N ASP A 263 -2.49 58.14 -1.26
CA ASP A 263 -1.82 59.17 -2.02
C ASP A 263 -2.25 60.58 -1.58
N TYR A 264 -1.54 61.57 -2.11
CA TYR A 264 -1.78 62.98 -1.85
C TYR A 264 -2.48 63.63 -3.07
N GLY A 265 -3.55 64.35 -2.82
CA GLY A 265 -4.40 65.00 -3.87
C GLY A 265 -5.86 65.09 -3.39
N PRO A 266 -6.77 65.65 -4.16
CA PRO A 266 -6.58 66.38 -5.42
C PRO A 266 -5.81 67.71 -5.25
N ASP A 267 -5.38 68.27 -6.37
CA ASP A 267 -4.77 69.61 -6.34
C ASP A 267 -5.76 70.61 -5.72
N PRO A 268 -5.34 71.40 -4.71
CA PRO A 268 -6.18 72.29 -3.95
C PRO A 268 -6.98 73.30 -4.86
N GLY A 269 -6.41 73.67 -6.00
CA GLY A 269 -7.08 74.61 -6.98
C GLY A 269 -8.29 74.03 -7.70
N THR A 270 -8.54 72.73 -7.59
CA THR A 270 -9.63 72.07 -8.36
C THR A 270 -10.98 72.09 -7.67
N GLY A 271 -11.08 72.60 -6.45
CA GLY A 271 -12.31 72.58 -5.64
C GLY A 271 -12.83 71.22 -5.22
N LYS A 272 -12.04 70.17 -5.41
CA LYS A 272 -12.36 68.80 -5.01
C LYS A 272 -11.73 68.51 -3.66
N VAL A 273 -12.33 67.58 -2.90
CA VAL A 273 -11.89 67.21 -1.55
C VAL A 273 -11.25 65.83 -1.47
N ILE A 274 -11.45 65.01 -2.51
CA ILE A 274 -10.92 63.65 -2.60
C ILE A 274 -10.85 63.19 -4.05
N ASP A 275 -9.82 62.47 -4.41
CA ASP A 275 -9.73 61.74 -5.67
C ASP A 275 -9.76 60.23 -5.35
N LEU A 276 -10.75 59.54 -5.91
CA LEU A 276 -10.91 58.09 -5.73
C LEU A 276 -10.15 57.34 -6.82
N ASP A 277 -9.57 56.18 -6.50
CA ASP A 277 -9.18 55.30 -7.57
C ASP A 277 -10.40 54.93 -8.42
N LYS A 278 -10.21 54.77 -9.74
CA LYS A 278 -11.28 54.47 -10.69
C LYS A 278 -12.14 53.27 -10.25
N VAL A 279 -11.54 52.25 -9.63
CA VAL A 279 -12.24 51.06 -9.13
C VAL A 279 -13.18 51.43 -7.98
N ALA A 280 -12.73 52.28 -7.04
CA ALA A 280 -13.51 52.73 -5.90
C ALA A 280 -14.63 53.69 -6.38
N PHE A 281 -14.33 54.62 -7.31
CA PHE A 281 -15.31 55.54 -7.88
C PHE A 281 -16.43 54.78 -8.61
N ALA A 282 -16.08 53.73 -9.36
CA ALA A 282 -17.03 52.91 -10.11
C ALA A 282 -18.07 52.21 -9.20
N GLN A 283 -17.75 52.00 -7.92
CA GLN A 283 -18.72 51.48 -6.95
C GLN A 283 -19.78 52.50 -6.58
N LEU A 284 -19.44 53.78 -6.62
CA LEU A 284 -20.34 54.90 -6.30
C LEU A 284 -21.14 55.37 -7.51
N MET A 285 -20.46 55.55 -8.65
CA MET A 285 -21.02 56.09 -9.86
C MET A 285 -20.21 55.63 -11.08
N SER A 286 -20.82 55.65 -12.26
CA SER A 286 -20.08 55.42 -13.50
C SER A 286 -18.93 56.43 -13.64
N PRO A 287 -17.71 56.01 -13.99
CA PRO A 287 -16.56 56.90 -14.22
C PRO A 287 -16.84 58.01 -15.26
N GLY A 288 -17.79 57.81 -16.17
CA GLY A 288 -18.23 58.80 -17.14
C GLY A 288 -18.85 60.07 -16.52
N ALA A 289 -19.28 60.04 -15.26
CA ALA A 289 -19.77 61.20 -14.52
C ALA A 289 -18.64 62.16 -14.16
N GLY A 290 -17.39 61.74 -14.17
CA GLY A 290 -16.21 62.57 -13.94
C GLY A 290 -16.09 63.07 -12.47
N VAL A 291 -17.09 63.77 -11.98
CA VAL A 291 -17.16 64.42 -10.65
C VAL A 291 -18.50 64.12 -10.00
N ILE A 292 -18.54 63.79 -8.72
CA ILE A 292 -19.78 63.57 -7.97
C ILE A 292 -19.74 64.26 -6.59
N SER A 293 -20.90 64.52 -6.03
CA SER A 293 -21.06 65.08 -4.69
C SER A 293 -20.97 63.95 -3.66
N VAL A 294 -20.11 64.09 -2.65
CA VAL A 294 -19.91 63.06 -1.63
C VAL A 294 -19.97 63.57 -0.22
N LYS A 295 -20.30 62.66 0.69
CA LYS A 295 -20.02 62.76 2.13
C LYS A 295 -18.87 61.82 2.42
N ILE A 296 -17.85 62.32 3.10
CA ILE A 296 -16.68 61.57 3.54
C ILE A 296 -16.75 61.47 5.05
N GLU A 297 -16.58 60.29 5.57
CA GLU A 297 -16.55 59.99 7.01
C GLU A 297 -15.23 59.31 7.33
N GLU A 298 -14.44 59.90 8.18
CA GLU A 298 -13.19 59.34 8.67
C GLU A 298 -13.53 58.22 9.68
N ILE A 299 -13.03 57.05 9.43
CA ILE A 299 -13.23 55.89 10.28
C ILE A 299 -12.08 55.85 11.30
N GLU A 300 -12.41 55.72 12.58
CA GLU A 300 -11.41 55.48 13.61
C GLU A 300 -10.74 54.10 13.36
N SER A 301 -9.44 54.15 13.15
CA SER A 301 -8.60 52.96 13.01
C SER A 301 -7.42 53.17 13.93
N ASP A 302 -7.38 52.43 15.02
CA ASP A 302 -6.20 52.35 15.90
C ASP A 302 -5.13 51.46 15.23
#